data_de70d8100174b905a709fe3a13cee949
#
_entry.id   de70d8100174b905a709fe3a13cee949
#
_cell.length_a   1.000
_cell.length_b   1.000
_cell.length_c   1.000
_cell.angle_alpha   90.00
_cell.angle_beta   90.00
_cell.angle_gamma   90.00
#
_symmetry.space_group_name_H-M   'P 1'
#
loop_
_entity.id
_entity.type
_entity.pdbx_description
1 polymer ?
#
loop_
_entity_poly.entity_id
_entity_poly.type
_entity_poly.pdbx_seq_one_letter_code
_entity_poly.pdbx_strand_id
1 'polypeptide(L)'
;MLGLRFKNVFFILLGAAIFAFGLVHFNMQNELAEGGFTGITLILYFLFHIDPSYSNLALNIPLFFLGWKLLGRKAFYYTVIGTVSLSVFLWIFQRYQMEIHLEDDLFLVALFAGVFIGIGLGIIFRYGGTTGGVDIIARVVHKYVGWSMGKTMFIFDAVVIIASLITYLDYRQAMYTLVAVFVAAKVIDFMQEGAYSARGAMIISDHHEAIAAVINEKMDRGVTVLRGHGSFTKQDREVLYCVVGKNEIVRLKNIITSVDPHAFVSVTVVHDVLGEGFTLDADKNPLHD
;
A
#
# COMPACT_ATOMS: atom_id res chain seq x y z
N MET A 1 -2.99 -23.14 18.28
CA MET A 1 -2.56 -23.18 16.86
C MET A 1 -2.22 -21.77 16.42
N LEU A 2 -1.14 -21.56 15.67
CA LEU A 2 -0.56 -20.25 15.32
C LEU A 2 -1.43 -19.41 14.38
N GLY A 3 -2.59 -19.88 13.93
CA GLY A 3 -3.54 -19.16 13.07
C GLY A 3 -2.97 -18.56 11.77
N LEU A 4 -1.83 -19.10 11.29
CA LEU A 4 -1.25 -18.72 10.02
C LEU A 4 -2.09 -19.28 8.87
N ARG A 5 -2.54 -18.40 7.95
CA ARG A 5 -3.27 -18.83 6.76
C ARG A 5 -2.27 -19.14 5.65
N PHE A 6 -2.39 -20.30 5.02
CA PHE A 6 -1.54 -20.70 3.89
C PHE A 6 -1.55 -19.68 2.75
N LYS A 7 -2.72 -19.10 2.46
CA LYS A 7 -2.88 -18.01 1.48
C LYS A 7 -1.95 -16.84 1.75
N ASN A 8 -1.86 -16.39 3.01
CA ASN A 8 -1.03 -15.23 3.36
C ASN A 8 0.46 -15.56 3.18
N VAL A 9 0.88 -16.75 3.61
CA VAL A 9 2.28 -17.20 3.42
C VAL A 9 2.64 -17.25 1.94
N PHE A 10 1.78 -17.82 1.10
CA PHE A 10 2.00 -17.89 -0.34
C PHE A 10 2.20 -16.51 -0.97
N PHE A 11 1.33 -15.56 -0.65
CA PHE A 11 1.44 -14.20 -1.20
C PHE A 11 2.64 -13.43 -0.63
N ILE A 12 3.03 -13.67 0.62
CA ILE A 12 4.25 -13.09 1.18
C ILE A 12 5.49 -13.61 0.45
N LEU A 13 5.56 -14.91 0.15
CA LEU A 13 6.63 -15.50 -0.64
C LEU A 13 6.67 -14.91 -2.07
N LEU A 14 5.53 -14.79 -2.72
CA LEU A 14 5.41 -14.18 -4.05
C LEU A 14 5.87 -12.71 -4.03
N GLY A 15 5.41 -11.94 -3.05
CA GLY A 15 5.83 -10.55 -2.90
C GLY A 15 7.33 -10.40 -2.65
N ALA A 16 7.93 -11.28 -1.81
CA ALA A 16 9.36 -11.31 -1.57
C ALA A 16 10.17 -11.66 -2.83
N ALA A 17 9.66 -12.58 -3.66
CA ALA A 17 10.30 -12.90 -4.93
C ALA A 17 10.27 -11.72 -5.92
N ILE A 18 9.11 -11.04 -6.04
CA ILE A 18 8.96 -9.86 -6.91
C ILE A 18 9.87 -8.72 -6.42
N PHE A 19 9.92 -8.47 -5.11
CA PHE A 19 10.80 -7.46 -4.53
C PHE A 19 12.27 -7.78 -4.81
N ALA A 20 12.72 -9.00 -4.49
CA ALA A 20 14.10 -9.41 -4.71
C ALA A 20 14.51 -9.35 -6.19
N PHE A 21 13.59 -9.71 -7.10
CA PHE A 21 13.81 -9.57 -8.54
C PHE A 21 14.05 -8.10 -8.91
N GLY A 22 13.19 -7.19 -8.46
CA GLY A 22 13.34 -5.76 -8.70
C GLY A 22 14.67 -5.21 -8.16
N LEU A 23 15.01 -5.57 -6.93
CA LEU A 23 16.24 -5.11 -6.29
C LEU A 23 17.50 -5.60 -7.00
N VAL A 24 17.57 -6.89 -7.35
CA VAL A 24 18.78 -7.48 -7.94
C VAL A 24 18.96 -7.03 -9.38
N HIS A 25 17.90 -7.08 -10.21
CA HIS A 25 18.03 -6.86 -11.65
C HIS A 25 17.96 -5.39 -12.07
N PHE A 26 17.41 -4.52 -11.21
CA PHE A 26 17.35 -3.09 -11.54
C PHE A 26 18.27 -2.27 -10.62
N ASN A 27 18.18 -2.39 -9.30
CA ASN A 27 19.00 -1.55 -8.42
C ASN A 27 20.46 -2.01 -8.40
N MET A 28 20.73 -3.27 -8.09
CA MET A 28 22.12 -3.75 -7.90
C MET A 28 22.94 -3.73 -9.20
N GLN A 29 22.35 -4.11 -10.33
CA GLN A 29 23.06 -4.11 -11.63
C GLN A 29 23.39 -2.70 -12.12
N ASN A 30 22.64 -1.67 -11.69
CA ASN A 30 22.82 -0.29 -12.10
C ASN A 30 23.36 0.61 -10.98
N GLU A 31 23.87 0.00 -9.90
CA GLU A 31 24.42 0.69 -8.72
C GLU A 31 23.47 1.73 -8.12
N LEU A 32 22.16 1.51 -8.26
CA LEU A 32 21.17 2.33 -7.57
C LEU A 32 21.06 1.90 -6.12
N ALA A 33 20.89 2.86 -5.22
CA ALA A 33 20.59 2.55 -3.84
C ALA A 33 19.15 2.07 -3.68
N GLU A 34 18.84 1.62 -2.50
CA GLU A 34 17.49 1.44 -2.02
C GLU A 34 17.35 2.08 -0.65
N GLY A 35 16.11 2.28 -0.23
CA GLY A 35 15.82 2.82 1.06
C GLY A 35 15.90 1.80 2.20
N GLY A 36 15.61 2.26 3.40
CA GLY A 36 15.45 1.46 4.58
C GLY A 36 16.67 0.62 4.96
N PHE A 37 16.41 -0.52 5.60
CA PHE A 37 17.47 -1.45 5.99
C PHE A 37 18.06 -2.19 4.80
N THR A 38 17.30 -2.41 3.75
CA THR A 38 17.81 -2.97 2.50
C THR A 38 18.84 -2.03 1.88
N GLY A 39 18.60 -0.71 1.91
CA GLY A 39 19.59 0.28 1.48
C GLY A 39 20.88 0.22 2.31
N ILE A 40 20.78 0.00 3.63
CA ILE A 40 21.97 -0.23 4.46
C ILE A 40 22.72 -1.50 4.02
N THR A 41 22.00 -2.58 3.63
CA THR A 41 22.65 -3.79 3.12
C THR A 41 23.40 -3.55 1.81
N LEU A 42 22.87 -2.66 0.94
CA LEU A 42 23.56 -2.26 -0.28
C LEU A 42 24.81 -1.42 0.02
N ILE A 43 24.75 -0.50 0.99
CA ILE A 43 25.95 0.24 1.44
C ILE A 43 27.03 -0.77 1.89
N LEU A 44 26.68 -1.78 2.69
CA LEU A 44 27.59 -2.81 3.12
C LEU A 44 28.14 -3.66 1.96
N TYR A 45 27.30 -3.92 0.95
CA TYR A 45 27.71 -4.63 -0.26
C TYR A 45 28.74 -3.84 -1.08
N PHE A 46 28.48 -2.58 -1.38
CA PHE A 46 29.37 -1.76 -2.19
C PHE A 46 30.68 -1.39 -1.47
N LEU A 47 30.64 -1.17 -0.15
CA LEU A 47 31.85 -0.82 0.63
C LEU A 47 32.67 -2.02 1.06
N PHE A 48 32.03 -3.11 1.46
CA PHE A 48 32.70 -4.23 2.13
C PHE A 48 32.50 -5.58 1.41
N HIS A 49 31.77 -5.61 0.30
CA HIS A 49 31.42 -6.83 -0.45
C HIS A 49 30.67 -7.88 0.38
N ILE A 50 29.93 -7.43 1.41
CA ILE A 50 29.09 -8.31 2.22
C ILE A 50 27.78 -8.56 1.47
N ASP A 51 27.50 -9.85 1.21
CA ASP A 51 26.28 -10.27 0.49
C ASP A 51 25.01 -9.76 1.19
N PRO A 52 24.12 -9.01 0.49
CA PRO A 52 22.89 -8.46 1.04
C PRO A 52 21.95 -9.50 1.63
N SER A 53 22.00 -10.75 1.17
CA SER A 53 21.19 -11.84 1.71
C SER A 53 21.51 -12.13 3.17
N TYR A 54 22.79 -12.13 3.55
CA TYR A 54 23.23 -12.35 4.93
C TYR A 54 23.10 -11.11 5.80
N SER A 55 23.49 -9.95 5.27
CA SER A 55 23.41 -8.69 6.01
C SER A 55 21.96 -8.31 6.32
N ASN A 56 21.01 -8.57 5.39
CA ASN A 56 19.59 -8.36 5.62
C ASN A 56 19.07 -9.22 6.80
N LEU A 57 19.42 -10.49 6.86
CA LEU A 57 19.03 -11.34 7.99
C LEU A 57 19.62 -10.83 9.30
N ALA A 58 20.94 -10.55 9.34
CA ALA A 58 21.64 -10.13 10.54
C ALA A 58 21.09 -8.82 11.13
N LEU A 59 20.87 -7.82 10.28
CA LEU A 59 20.34 -6.51 10.68
C LEU A 59 18.88 -6.61 11.17
N ASN A 60 18.11 -7.58 10.71
CA ASN A 60 16.72 -7.75 11.12
C ASN A 60 16.55 -8.46 12.46
N ILE A 61 17.55 -9.17 12.99
CA ILE A 61 17.44 -9.87 14.28
C ILE A 61 16.96 -8.96 15.42
N PRO A 62 17.57 -7.79 15.70
CA PRO A 62 17.09 -6.90 16.77
C PRO A 62 15.69 -6.35 16.51
N LEU A 63 15.33 -6.13 15.24
CA LEU A 63 14.02 -5.60 14.86
C LEU A 63 12.90 -6.62 15.01
N PHE A 64 13.20 -7.90 14.92
CA PHE A 64 12.23 -8.95 15.21
C PHE A 64 11.71 -8.88 16.65
N PHE A 65 12.57 -8.57 17.62
CA PHE A 65 12.15 -8.38 19.01
C PHE A 65 11.22 -7.17 19.15
N LEU A 66 11.53 -6.07 18.46
CA LEU A 66 10.70 -4.88 18.45
C LEU A 66 9.35 -5.16 17.79
N GLY A 67 9.34 -5.82 16.64
CA GLY A 67 8.16 -6.21 15.90
C GLY A 67 7.23 -7.11 16.71
N TRP A 68 7.77 -8.08 17.42
CA TRP A 68 6.98 -8.94 18.30
C TRP A 68 6.21 -8.12 19.35
N LYS A 69 6.88 -7.17 20.00
CA LYS A 69 6.29 -6.36 21.06
C LYS A 69 5.21 -5.39 20.54
N LEU A 70 5.41 -4.79 19.36
CA LEU A 70 4.56 -3.71 18.84
C LEU A 70 3.45 -4.18 17.89
N LEU A 71 3.72 -5.20 17.06
CA LEU A 71 2.77 -5.67 16.04
C LEU A 71 2.00 -6.93 16.45
N GLY A 72 2.41 -7.59 17.53
CA GLY A 72 1.79 -8.81 18.02
C GLY A 72 2.31 -10.09 17.33
N ARG A 73 1.93 -11.23 17.89
CA ARG A 73 2.51 -12.55 17.53
C ARG A 73 2.27 -12.93 16.06
N LYS A 74 1.06 -12.71 15.54
CA LYS A 74 0.68 -13.12 14.18
C LYS A 74 1.49 -12.33 13.13
N ALA A 75 1.56 -11.00 13.27
CA ALA A 75 2.35 -10.14 12.39
C ALA A 75 3.85 -10.43 12.48
N PHE A 76 4.35 -10.77 13.66
CA PHE A 76 5.73 -11.18 13.87
C PHE A 76 6.09 -12.40 13.02
N TYR A 77 5.28 -13.47 13.04
CA TYR A 77 5.57 -14.67 12.24
C TYR A 77 5.55 -14.38 10.73
N TYR A 78 4.59 -13.58 10.27
CA TYR A 78 4.56 -13.18 8.86
C TYR A 78 5.76 -12.30 8.48
N THR A 79 6.24 -11.45 9.39
CA THR A 79 7.46 -10.65 9.20
C THR A 79 8.70 -11.54 9.10
N VAL A 80 8.86 -12.52 10.00
CA VAL A 80 9.97 -13.49 9.91
C VAL A 80 9.95 -14.24 8.59
N ILE A 81 8.76 -14.73 8.16
CA ILE A 81 8.61 -15.39 6.86
C ILE A 81 9.01 -14.44 5.72
N GLY A 82 8.52 -13.19 5.73
CA GLY A 82 8.83 -12.22 4.70
C GLY A 82 10.32 -11.91 4.60
N THR A 83 10.98 -11.64 5.75
CA THR A 83 12.41 -11.33 5.80
C THR A 83 13.28 -12.51 5.35
N VAL A 84 12.98 -13.71 5.84
CA VAL A 84 13.73 -14.93 5.45
C VAL A 84 13.52 -15.22 3.97
N SER A 85 12.28 -15.11 3.48
CA SER A 85 11.98 -15.32 2.07
C SER A 85 12.70 -14.31 1.17
N LEU A 86 12.70 -13.04 1.55
CA LEU A 86 13.44 -12.00 0.83
C LEU A 86 14.93 -12.37 0.74
N SER A 87 15.54 -12.74 1.85
CA SER A 87 16.96 -13.13 1.88
C SER A 87 17.25 -14.34 1.00
N VAL A 88 16.36 -15.33 0.98
CA VAL A 88 16.50 -16.51 0.11
C VAL A 88 16.40 -16.12 -1.37
N PHE A 89 15.41 -15.30 -1.74
CA PHE A 89 15.24 -14.86 -3.12
C PHE A 89 16.37 -13.91 -3.56
N LEU A 90 16.89 -13.05 -2.69
CA LEU A 90 18.09 -12.26 -2.96
C LEU A 90 19.28 -13.17 -3.29
N TRP A 91 19.50 -14.20 -2.47
CA TRP A 91 20.57 -15.18 -2.70
C TRP A 91 20.41 -15.92 -4.05
N ILE A 92 19.17 -16.32 -4.40
CA ILE A 92 18.88 -16.99 -5.66
C ILE A 92 19.15 -16.05 -6.85
N PHE A 93 18.55 -14.87 -6.86
CA PHE A 93 18.63 -13.95 -7.99
C PHE A 93 20.02 -13.35 -8.18
N GLN A 94 20.81 -13.18 -7.13
CA GLN A 94 22.22 -12.78 -7.25
C GLN A 94 23.08 -13.85 -7.93
N ARG A 95 22.71 -15.14 -7.84
CA ARG A 95 23.42 -16.24 -8.50
C ARG A 95 22.94 -16.53 -9.92
N TYR A 96 21.68 -16.26 -10.18
CA TYR A 96 21.04 -16.49 -11.49
C TYR A 96 20.59 -15.16 -12.07
N GLN A 97 21.53 -14.22 -12.18
CA GLN A 97 21.25 -12.90 -12.74
C GLN A 97 20.94 -13.01 -14.23
N MET A 98 19.86 -12.33 -14.64
CA MET A 98 19.56 -12.09 -16.05
C MET A 98 20.01 -10.66 -16.38
N GLU A 99 20.77 -10.50 -17.44
CA GLU A 99 21.12 -9.17 -17.92
C GLU A 99 19.91 -8.54 -18.61
N ILE A 100 19.38 -7.51 -18.00
CA ILE A 100 18.28 -6.73 -18.56
C ILE A 100 18.88 -5.48 -19.20
N HIS A 101 19.12 -5.54 -20.51
CA HIS A 101 19.67 -4.43 -21.26
C HIS A 101 18.58 -3.36 -21.47
N LEU A 102 18.68 -2.26 -20.74
CA LEU A 102 17.80 -1.08 -20.89
C LEU A 102 18.56 0.10 -21.51
N GLU A 103 19.53 -0.19 -22.38
CA GLU A 103 20.30 0.81 -23.17
C GLU A 103 20.89 1.94 -22.30
N ASP A 104 21.31 1.62 -21.06
CA ASP A 104 21.83 2.55 -20.04
C ASP A 104 20.83 3.65 -19.63
N ASP A 105 19.54 3.48 -19.89
CA ASP A 105 18.49 4.40 -19.45
C ASP A 105 18.17 4.21 -17.97
N LEU A 106 18.93 4.90 -17.11
CA LEU A 106 18.74 4.87 -15.65
C LEU A 106 17.35 5.35 -15.19
N PHE A 107 16.68 6.19 -16.00
CA PHE A 107 15.32 6.61 -15.67
C PHE A 107 14.33 5.44 -15.82
N LEU A 108 14.44 4.70 -16.90
CA LEU A 108 13.63 3.50 -17.13
C LEU A 108 13.92 2.43 -16.07
N VAL A 109 15.20 2.22 -15.76
CA VAL A 109 15.64 1.35 -14.66
C VAL A 109 14.96 1.74 -13.33
N ALA A 110 15.02 3.02 -12.97
CA ALA A 110 14.43 3.52 -11.72
C ALA A 110 12.91 3.33 -11.66
N LEU A 111 12.21 3.53 -12.78
CA LEU A 111 10.76 3.31 -12.87
C LEU A 111 10.42 1.83 -12.64
N PHE A 112 11.08 0.91 -13.34
CA PHE A 112 10.83 -0.52 -13.18
C PHE A 112 11.24 -1.01 -11.79
N ALA A 113 12.39 -0.57 -11.27
CA ALA A 113 12.80 -0.85 -9.90
C ALA A 113 11.70 -0.47 -8.91
N GLY A 114 11.23 0.79 -8.97
CA GLY A 114 10.17 1.28 -8.09
C GLY A 114 8.86 0.50 -8.21
N VAL A 115 8.46 0.12 -9.43
CA VAL A 115 7.25 -0.67 -9.66
C VAL A 115 7.38 -2.08 -9.07
N PHE A 116 8.48 -2.81 -9.37
CA PHE A 116 8.65 -4.18 -8.85
C PHE A 116 8.80 -4.20 -7.34
N ILE A 117 9.61 -3.31 -6.76
CA ILE A 117 9.78 -3.16 -5.32
C ILE A 117 8.44 -2.79 -4.67
N GLY A 118 7.73 -1.81 -5.22
CA GLY A 118 6.44 -1.37 -4.70
C GLY A 118 5.35 -2.44 -4.76
N ILE A 119 5.26 -3.22 -5.84
CA ILE A 119 4.33 -4.37 -5.94
C ILE A 119 4.72 -5.44 -4.92
N GLY A 120 5.99 -5.80 -4.83
CA GLY A 120 6.48 -6.81 -3.90
C GLY A 120 6.14 -6.48 -2.45
N LEU A 121 6.52 -5.28 -2.00
CA LEU A 121 6.21 -4.80 -0.64
C LEU A 121 4.71 -4.60 -0.42
N GLY A 122 4.00 -4.06 -1.40
CA GLY A 122 2.55 -3.87 -1.33
C GLY A 122 1.80 -5.18 -1.09
N ILE A 123 2.21 -6.26 -1.78
CA ILE A 123 1.66 -7.61 -1.54
C ILE A 123 2.01 -8.08 -0.12
N ILE A 124 3.27 -8.01 0.29
CA ILE A 124 3.71 -8.46 1.62
C ILE A 124 2.90 -7.75 2.71
N PHE A 125 2.77 -6.43 2.63
CA PHE A 125 2.03 -5.65 3.62
C PHE A 125 0.54 -5.98 3.65
N ARG A 126 -0.08 -6.16 2.49
CA ARG A 126 -1.51 -6.50 2.38
C ARG A 126 -1.85 -7.84 3.05
N TYR A 127 -0.93 -8.80 3.01
CA TYR A 127 -1.10 -10.10 3.63
C TYR A 127 -0.52 -10.19 5.06
N GLY A 128 -0.24 -9.04 5.66
CA GLY A 128 0.09 -8.91 7.07
C GLY A 128 1.56 -9.11 7.43
N GLY A 129 2.43 -9.32 6.44
CA GLY A 129 3.89 -9.41 6.60
C GLY A 129 4.59 -8.07 6.51
N THR A 130 5.90 -8.09 6.74
CA THR A 130 6.86 -7.04 6.41
C THR A 130 8.17 -7.69 5.99
N THR A 131 9.09 -6.94 5.38
CA THR A 131 10.44 -7.44 5.11
C THR A 131 11.41 -7.14 6.27
N GLY A 132 10.89 -6.66 7.39
CA GLY A 132 11.69 -6.24 8.54
C GLY A 132 12.05 -4.74 8.46
N GLY A 133 13.11 -4.35 9.17
CA GLY A 133 13.69 -3.02 9.03
C GLY A 133 12.71 -1.87 9.26
N VAL A 134 12.83 -0.86 8.42
CA VAL A 134 11.97 0.34 8.42
C VAL A 134 10.50 0.00 8.20
N ASP A 135 10.19 -1.11 7.53
CA ASP A 135 8.81 -1.56 7.30
C ASP A 135 8.05 -1.77 8.62
N ILE A 136 8.73 -2.32 9.65
CA ILE A 136 8.14 -2.47 10.98
C ILE A 136 7.78 -1.09 11.53
N ILE A 137 8.68 -0.13 11.40
CA ILE A 137 8.48 1.25 11.85
C ILE A 137 7.32 1.88 11.06
N ALA A 138 7.31 1.74 9.74
CA ALA A 138 6.25 2.27 8.88
C ALA A 138 4.88 1.71 9.27
N ARG A 139 4.81 0.42 9.58
CA ARG A 139 3.58 -0.24 10.03
C ARG A 139 3.13 0.23 11.42
N VAL A 140 4.05 0.48 12.32
CA VAL A 140 3.75 1.07 13.64
C VAL A 140 3.24 2.50 13.50
N VAL A 141 3.91 3.32 12.69
CA VAL A 141 3.50 4.71 12.41
C VAL A 141 2.13 4.73 11.73
N HIS A 142 1.88 3.85 10.76
CA HIS A 142 0.56 3.72 10.13
C HIS A 142 -0.52 3.39 11.17
N LYS A 143 -0.26 2.43 12.05
CA LYS A 143 -1.22 1.98 13.07
C LYS A 143 -1.53 3.05 14.14
N TYR A 144 -0.53 3.81 14.58
CA TYR A 144 -0.68 4.72 15.74
C TYR A 144 -0.76 6.20 15.35
N VAL A 145 -0.23 6.59 14.21
CA VAL A 145 -0.18 7.98 13.73
C VAL A 145 -1.07 8.22 12.51
N GLY A 146 -1.46 7.13 11.81
CA GLY A 146 -2.32 7.21 10.63
C GLY A 146 -1.62 7.66 9.34
N TRP A 147 -0.28 7.75 9.32
CA TRP A 147 0.44 8.05 8.07
C TRP A 147 0.36 6.86 7.12
N SER A 148 0.35 7.12 5.79
CA SER A 148 0.46 6.03 4.83
C SER A 148 1.81 5.30 4.95
N MET A 149 1.81 4.02 4.61
CA MET A 149 3.03 3.20 4.64
C MET A 149 4.09 3.78 3.72
N GLY A 150 3.72 4.11 2.47
CA GLY A 150 4.63 4.67 1.48
C GLY A 150 5.21 6.01 1.90
N LYS A 151 4.39 6.93 2.48
CA LYS A 151 4.89 8.22 3.00
C LYS A 151 5.95 8.00 4.07
N THR A 152 5.69 7.11 5.02
CA THR A 152 6.63 6.85 6.11
C THR A 152 7.94 6.26 5.58
N MET A 153 7.84 5.27 4.69
CA MET A 153 9.00 4.65 4.07
C MET A 153 9.82 5.66 3.28
N PHE A 154 9.18 6.47 2.43
CA PHE A 154 9.87 7.48 1.63
C PHE A 154 10.73 8.45 2.48
N ILE A 155 10.25 8.85 3.67
CA ILE A 155 11.03 9.72 4.56
C ILE A 155 12.30 9.01 5.07
N PHE A 156 12.18 7.75 5.50
CA PHE A 156 13.34 6.97 5.94
C PHE A 156 14.29 6.67 4.79
N ASP A 157 13.75 6.34 3.62
CA ASP A 157 14.52 6.05 2.42
C ASP A 157 15.36 7.25 1.99
N ALA A 158 14.79 8.46 2.04
CA ALA A 158 15.52 9.68 1.74
C ALA A 158 16.77 9.87 2.64
N VAL A 159 16.68 9.51 3.93
CA VAL A 159 17.83 9.57 4.85
C VAL A 159 18.91 8.57 4.44
N VAL A 160 18.52 7.35 4.06
CA VAL A 160 19.47 6.31 3.62
C VAL A 160 20.11 6.69 2.27
N ILE A 161 19.34 7.27 1.36
CA ILE A 161 19.87 7.76 0.07
C ILE A 161 20.92 8.85 0.30
N ILE A 162 20.69 9.78 1.22
CA ILE A 162 21.69 10.81 1.59
C ILE A 162 22.95 10.15 2.14
N ALA A 163 22.83 9.12 3.00
CA ALA A 163 23.97 8.37 3.49
C ALA A 163 24.70 7.62 2.35
N SER A 164 23.97 7.05 1.41
CA SER A 164 24.53 6.37 0.22
C SER A 164 25.29 7.34 -0.69
N LEU A 165 24.81 8.57 -0.83
CA LEU A 165 25.46 9.63 -1.59
C LEU A 165 26.85 10.00 -1.01
N ILE A 166 27.00 9.91 0.31
CA ILE A 166 28.29 10.21 0.98
C ILE A 166 29.27 9.02 0.80
N THR A 167 28.77 7.80 0.57
CA THR A 167 29.58 6.57 0.59
C THR A 167 29.96 6.06 -0.79
N TYR A 168 28.99 5.76 -1.66
CA TYR A 168 29.26 5.10 -2.95
C TYR A 168 28.44 5.66 -4.11
N LEU A 169 27.37 6.39 -3.83
CA LEU A 169 26.42 6.82 -4.85
C LEU A 169 26.90 8.11 -5.53
N ASP A 170 26.82 8.16 -6.85
CA ASP A 170 26.95 9.39 -7.61
C ASP A 170 25.65 10.22 -7.57
N TYR A 171 25.75 11.53 -7.79
CA TYR A 171 24.58 12.43 -7.82
C TYR A 171 23.50 11.98 -8.77
N ARG A 172 23.89 11.51 -9.97
CA ARG A 172 22.97 11.02 -10.98
C ARG A 172 22.21 9.79 -10.48
N GLN A 173 22.92 8.82 -9.93
CA GLN A 173 22.35 7.60 -9.34
C GLN A 173 21.44 7.93 -8.14
N ALA A 174 21.86 8.88 -7.28
CA ALA A 174 21.03 9.32 -6.15
C ALA A 174 19.69 9.92 -6.60
N MET A 175 19.69 10.74 -7.67
CA MET A 175 18.47 11.31 -8.23
C MET A 175 17.54 10.22 -8.79
N TYR A 176 18.07 9.24 -9.52
CA TYR A 176 17.28 8.12 -10.03
C TYR A 176 16.80 7.18 -8.91
N THR A 177 17.60 6.97 -7.88
CA THR A 177 17.18 6.24 -6.69
C THR A 177 16.00 6.93 -6.02
N LEU A 178 16.04 8.26 -5.90
CA LEU A 178 14.91 9.03 -5.34
C LEU A 178 13.63 8.86 -6.17
N VAL A 179 13.75 8.78 -7.50
CA VAL A 179 12.61 8.45 -8.38
C VAL A 179 12.11 7.04 -8.10
N ALA A 180 13.00 6.06 -8.00
CA ALA A 180 12.64 4.67 -7.73
C ALA A 180 11.87 4.52 -6.41
N VAL A 181 12.38 5.08 -5.30
CA VAL A 181 11.71 4.99 -3.99
C VAL A 181 10.41 5.79 -3.95
N PHE A 182 10.32 6.91 -4.69
CA PHE A 182 9.06 7.65 -4.81
C PHE A 182 7.99 6.82 -5.54
N VAL A 183 8.36 6.17 -6.65
CA VAL A 183 7.46 5.29 -7.41
C VAL A 183 7.05 4.11 -6.53
N ALA A 184 8.00 3.46 -5.86
CA ALA A 184 7.72 2.37 -4.93
C ALA A 184 6.72 2.78 -3.84
N ALA A 185 6.93 3.94 -3.19
CA ALA A 185 6.03 4.47 -2.18
C ALA A 185 4.60 4.67 -2.71
N LYS A 186 4.45 5.20 -3.93
CA LYS A 186 3.14 5.38 -4.57
C LYS A 186 2.46 4.07 -4.91
N VAL A 187 3.24 3.09 -5.40
CA VAL A 187 2.71 1.74 -5.70
C VAL A 187 2.30 1.04 -4.41
N ILE A 188 3.09 1.13 -3.33
CA ILE A 188 2.73 0.59 -2.02
C ILE A 188 1.41 1.18 -1.53
N ASP A 189 1.27 2.49 -1.52
CA ASP A 189 0.06 3.16 -1.07
C ASP A 189 -1.15 2.74 -1.93
N PHE A 190 -1.00 2.71 -3.26
CA PHE A 190 -2.04 2.22 -4.16
C PHE A 190 -2.46 0.77 -3.87
N MET A 191 -1.50 -0.11 -3.58
CA MET A 191 -1.76 -1.51 -3.24
C MET A 191 -2.44 -1.66 -1.87
N GLN A 192 -2.17 -0.75 -0.92
CA GLN A 192 -2.78 -0.74 0.41
C GLN A 192 -4.19 -0.14 0.39
N GLU A 193 -4.39 1.00 -0.29
CA GLU A 193 -5.68 1.69 -0.37
C GLU A 193 -6.70 0.97 -1.26
N GLY A 194 -6.24 0.18 -2.22
CA GLY A 194 -7.03 -0.29 -3.35
C GLY A 194 -8.22 -1.22 -3.06
N ALA A 195 -8.34 -1.77 -1.86
CA ALA A 195 -9.42 -2.73 -1.55
C ALA A 195 -10.59 -2.11 -0.77
N TYR A 196 -10.38 -1.00 -0.07
CA TYR A 196 -11.36 -0.45 0.88
C TYR A 196 -11.68 1.03 0.66
N SER A 197 -11.18 1.65 -0.43
CA SER A 197 -11.53 3.02 -0.72
C SER A 197 -13.00 3.12 -1.10
N ALA A 198 -13.80 3.66 -0.20
CA ALA A 198 -15.20 3.97 -0.44
C ALA A 198 -15.39 5.39 -0.98
N ARG A 199 -16.59 5.65 -1.47
CA ARG A 199 -17.03 6.99 -1.87
C ARG A 199 -18.30 7.33 -1.11
N GLY A 200 -18.29 8.45 -0.42
CA GLY A 200 -19.48 9.03 0.19
C GLY A 200 -20.12 9.99 -0.80
N ALA A 201 -21.36 9.77 -1.15
CA ALA A 201 -22.15 10.66 -1.98
C ALA A 201 -23.15 11.41 -1.12
N MET A 202 -23.14 12.74 -1.21
CA MET A 202 -24.23 13.60 -0.73
C MET A 202 -25.07 14.01 -1.93
N ILE A 203 -26.36 13.73 -1.88
CA ILE A 203 -27.30 13.93 -2.98
C ILE A 203 -28.42 14.86 -2.51
N ILE A 204 -28.62 15.95 -3.23
CA ILE A 204 -29.69 16.92 -2.98
C ILE A 204 -30.60 16.90 -4.20
N SER A 205 -31.87 16.53 -4.00
CA SER A 205 -32.87 16.41 -5.03
C SER A 205 -34.26 16.54 -4.44
N ASP A 206 -35.17 17.10 -5.22
CA ASP A 206 -36.58 17.14 -4.85
C ASP A 206 -37.24 15.74 -4.98
N HIS A 207 -36.56 14.81 -5.66
CA HIS A 207 -36.97 13.39 -5.83
C HIS A 207 -36.20 12.43 -4.90
N HIS A 208 -35.78 12.89 -3.73
CA HIS A 208 -34.90 12.15 -2.82
C HIS A 208 -35.47 10.77 -2.41
N GLU A 209 -36.77 10.65 -2.16
CA GLU A 209 -37.42 9.37 -1.82
C GLU A 209 -37.29 8.34 -2.94
N ALA A 210 -37.57 8.76 -4.19
CA ALA A 210 -37.46 7.87 -5.34
C ALA A 210 -36.02 7.43 -5.58
N ILE A 211 -35.06 8.35 -5.44
CA ILE A 211 -33.62 8.04 -5.56
C ILE A 211 -33.20 7.03 -4.49
N ALA A 212 -33.60 7.25 -3.21
CA ALA A 212 -33.28 6.35 -2.11
C ALA A 212 -33.85 4.94 -2.32
N ALA A 213 -35.12 4.85 -2.79
CA ALA A 213 -35.77 3.57 -3.06
C ALA A 213 -35.02 2.79 -4.16
N VAL A 214 -34.63 3.45 -5.26
CA VAL A 214 -33.90 2.79 -6.36
C VAL A 214 -32.48 2.39 -5.95
N ILE A 215 -31.79 3.19 -5.12
CA ILE A 215 -30.47 2.81 -4.60
C ILE A 215 -30.58 1.56 -3.71
N ASN A 216 -31.53 1.55 -2.77
CA ASN A 216 -31.75 0.41 -1.89
C ASN A 216 -32.08 -0.85 -2.68
N GLU A 217 -32.99 -0.78 -3.67
CA GLU A 217 -33.42 -1.92 -4.48
C GLU A 217 -32.30 -2.46 -5.39
N LYS A 218 -31.61 -1.54 -6.12
CA LYS A 218 -30.67 -1.96 -7.17
C LYS A 218 -29.24 -2.16 -6.70
N MET A 219 -28.84 -1.51 -5.61
CA MET A 219 -27.43 -1.54 -5.15
C MET A 219 -27.25 -2.29 -3.82
N ASP A 220 -28.34 -2.58 -3.12
CA ASP A 220 -28.29 -3.16 -1.77
C ASP A 220 -27.35 -2.33 -0.84
N ARG A 221 -27.54 -1.00 -0.89
CA ARG A 221 -26.76 -0.03 -0.12
C ARG A 221 -27.68 0.85 0.72
N GLY A 222 -27.34 0.99 2.00
CA GLY A 222 -28.06 1.88 2.90
C GLY A 222 -27.96 3.34 2.47
N VAL A 223 -29.09 4.04 2.55
CA VAL A 223 -29.17 5.47 2.32
C VAL A 223 -29.68 6.14 3.59
N THR A 224 -28.94 7.14 4.08
CA THR A 224 -29.33 7.94 5.24
C THR A 224 -29.88 9.27 4.77
N VAL A 225 -31.07 9.64 5.26
CA VAL A 225 -31.67 10.94 5.00
C VAL A 225 -31.25 11.92 6.10
N LEU A 226 -30.61 13.02 5.69
CA LEU A 226 -30.18 14.11 6.57
C LEU A 226 -31.08 15.32 6.31
N ARG A 227 -31.60 15.94 7.36
CA ARG A 227 -32.36 17.18 7.24
C ARG A 227 -31.41 18.37 7.12
N GLY A 228 -31.58 19.16 6.09
CA GLY A 228 -30.81 20.36 5.83
C GLY A 228 -31.69 21.56 5.60
N HIS A 229 -31.13 22.76 5.72
CA HIS A 229 -31.83 24.01 5.43
C HIS A 229 -31.04 24.80 4.38
N GLY A 230 -31.68 25.14 3.26
CA GLY A 230 -31.08 25.90 2.18
C GLY A 230 -30.80 27.34 2.61
N SER A 231 -29.54 27.72 2.71
CA SER A 231 -29.16 29.07 3.15
C SER A 231 -29.70 30.16 2.20
N PHE A 232 -29.73 29.91 0.92
CA PHE A 232 -30.22 30.84 -0.10
C PHE A 232 -31.76 30.77 -0.27
N THR A 233 -32.27 29.55 -0.45
CA THR A 233 -33.70 29.31 -0.70
C THR A 233 -34.57 29.45 0.53
N LYS A 234 -33.98 29.39 1.74
CA LYS A 234 -34.69 29.39 3.03
C LYS A 234 -35.70 28.25 3.16
N GLN A 235 -35.53 27.18 2.40
CA GLN A 235 -36.39 26.00 2.42
C GLN A 235 -35.69 24.82 3.11
N ASP A 236 -36.48 24.01 3.79
CA ASP A 236 -35.98 22.73 4.33
C ASP A 236 -35.82 21.76 3.16
N ARG A 237 -34.75 21.00 3.20
CA ARG A 237 -34.39 20.00 2.18
C ARG A 237 -33.90 18.73 2.85
N GLU A 238 -34.20 17.62 2.22
CA GLU A 238 -33.63 16.33 2.59
C GLU A 238 -32.44 16.02 1.71
N VAL A 239 -31.33 15.66 2.36
CA VAL A 239 -30.05 15.33 1.74
C VAL A 239 -29.81 13.84 1.95
N LEU A 240 -29.65 13.09 0.87
CA LEU A 240 -29.28 11.68 0.97
C LEU A 240 -27.77 11.55 1.15
N TYR A 241 -27.38 10.73 2.10
CA TYR A 241 -25.98 10.30 2.27
C TYR A 241 -25.90 8.80 2.03
N CYS A 242 -25.09 8.41 1.05
CA CYS A 242 -24.87 7.01 0.66
C CYS A 242 -23.37 6.75 0.51
N VAL A 243 -22.89 5.67 1.13
CA VAL A 243 -21.50 5.22 0.97
C VAL A 243 -21.48 3.97 0.11
N VAL A 244 -20.63 4.01 -0.93
CA VAL A 244 -20.50 2.93 -1.92
C VAL A 244 -19.03 2.60 -2.16
N GLY A 245 -18.75 1.41 -2.66
CA GLY A 245 -17.40 1.06 -3.10
C GLY A 245 -16.94 1.94 -4.28
N LYS A 246 -15.62 2.09 -4.43
CA LYS A 246 -15.03 2.89 -5.53
C LYS A 246 -15.56 2.48 -6.91
N ASN A 247 -15.76 1.20 -7.14
CA ASN A 247 -16.24 0.66 -8.42
C ASN A 247 -17.74 0.87 -8.64
N GLU A 248 -18.49 1.14 -7.57
CA GLU A 248 -19.95 1.32 -7.62
C GLU A 248 -20.38 2.77 -7.89
N ILE A 249 -19.44 3.73 -7.77
CA ILE A 249 -19.77 5.16 -7.90
C ILE A 249 -20.37 5.54 -9.26
N VAL A 250 -19.93 4.89 -10.33
CA VAL A 250 -20.47 5.14 -11.68
C VAL A 250 -21.92 4.65 -11.76
N ARG A 251 -22.20 3.48 -11.20
CA ARG A 251 -23.55 2.91 -11.13
C ARG A 251 -24.47 3.81 -10.31
N LEU A 252 -24.00 4.28 -9.15
CA LEU A 252 -24.73 5.22 -8.30
C LEU A 252 -25.09 6.49 -9.05
N LYS A 253 -24.14 7.12 -9.73
CA LYS A 253 -24.38 8.34 -10.53
C LYS A 253 -25.42 8.10 -11.61
N ASN A 254 -25.32 6.99 -12.33
CA ASN A 254 -26.28 6.64 -13.38
C ASN A 254 -27.71 6.46 -12.83
N ILE A 255 -27.86 5.83 -11.65
CA ILE A 255 -29.15 5.69 -10.98
C ILE A 255 -29.72 7.08 -10.64
N ILE A 256 -28.93 7.93 -10.00
CA ILE A 256 -29.37 9.27 -9.61
C ILE A 256 -29.81 10.05 -10.85
N THR A 257 -28.99 10.11 -11.90
CA THR A 257 -29.30 10.85 -13.13
C THR A 257 -30.52 10.29 -13.87
N SER A 258 -30.79 8.99 -13.76
CA SER A 258 -31.97 8.37 -14.36
C SER A 258 -33.28 8.75 -13.66
N VAL A 259 -33.22 9.08 -12.36
CA VAL A 259 -34.40 9.50 -11.58
C VAL A 259 -34.56 11.02 -11.61
N ASP A 260 -33.45 11.73 -11.38
CA ASP A 260 -33.42 13.20 -11.43
C ASP A 260 -32.13 13.69 -12.12
N PRO A 261 -32.22 14.12 -13.39
CA PRO A 261 -31.10 14.68 -14.12
C PRO A 261 -30.56 15.99 -13.53
N HIS A 262 -31.33 16.67 -12.68
CA HIS A 262 -30.98 17.95 -12.05
C HIS A 262 -30.49 17.79 -10.60
N ALA A 263 -30.39 16.56 -10.10
CA ALA A 263 -29.89 16.29 -8.75
C ALA A 263 -28.47 16.84 -8.56
N PHE A 264 -28.23 17.55 -7.47
CA PHE A 264 -26.89 17.95 -7.09
C PHE A 264 -26.21 16.81 -6.32
N VAL A 265 -25.06 16.36 -6.81
CA VAL A 265 -24.33 15.23 -6.23
C VAL A 265 -22.90 15.65 -5.94
N SER A 266 -22.53 15.61 -4.66
CA SER A 266 -21.15 15.78 -4.19
C SER A 266 -20.57 14.42 -3.78
N VAL A 267 -19.40 14.09 -4.30
CA VAL A 267 -18.71 12.82 -4.01
C VAL A 267 -17.39 13.09 -3.29
N THR A 268 -17.22 12.49 -2.14
CA THR A 268 -16.01 12.57 -1.31
C THR A 268 -15.30 11.21 -1.23
N VAL A 269 -13.99 11.23 -1.06
CA VAL A 269 -13.22 10.01 -0.75
C VAL A 269 -13.43 9.69 0.72
N VAL A 270 -13.86 8.46 0.99
CA VAL A 270 -13.94 7.92 2.34
C VAL A 270 -12.79 6.94 2.52
N HIS A 271 -11.87 7.26 3.40
CA HIS A 271 -10.65 6.45 3.60
C HIS A 271 -10.94 5.15 4.33
N ASP A 272 -11.85 5.19 5.32
CA ASP A 272 -12.21 4.04 6.14
C ASP A 272 -13.71 3.95 6.30
N VAL A 273 -14.24 2.74 6.10
CA VAL A 273 -15.64 2.41 6.36
C VAL A 273 -15.68 1.11 7.15
N LEU A 274 -16.31 1.17 8.30
CA LEU A 274 -16.55 0.01 9.15
C LEU A 274 -18.04 -0.27 9.22
N GLY A 275 -18.42 -1.52 9.13
CA GLY A 275 -19.80 -1.94 9.28
C GLY A 275 -20.29 -2.83 8.17
N GLU A 276 -21.62 -3.03 8.16
CA GLU A 276 -22.34 -3.91 7.25
C GLU A 276 -22.16 -3.48 5.80
N GLY A 277 -21.93 -4.45 4.93
CA GLY A 277 -21.67 -4.24 3.51
C GLY A 277 -20.25 -3.79 3.15
N PHE A 278 -19.36 -3.54 4.16
CA PHE A 278 -17.94 -3.16 3.96
C PHE A 278 -16.99 -4.07 4.73
N THR A 279 -17.13 -4.19 6.04
CA THR A 279 -16.28 -5.04 6.89
C THR A 279 -17.06 -6.15 7.59
N LEU A 280 -18.38 -6.06 7.61
CA LEU A 280 -19.28 -7.04 8.19
C LEU A 280 -20.26 -7.55 7.12
N ASP A 281 -20.65 -8.85 7.25
CA ASP A 281 -21.76 -9.40 6.50
C ASP A 281 -23.12 -9.01 7.13
N ALA A 282 -24.23 -9.49 6.52
CA ALA A 282 -25.59 -9.23 7.02
C ALA A 282 -25.82 -9.78 8.43
N ASP A 283 -25.08 -10.81 8.84
CA ASP A 283 -25.11 -11.42 10.17
C ASP A 283 -24.13 -10.76 11.15
N LYS A 284 -23.52 -9.63 10.76
CA LYS A 284 -22.52 -8.86 11.52
C LYS A 284 -21.22 -9.63 11.82
N ASN A 285 -20.89 -10.66 11.04
CA ASN A 285 -19.62 -11.33 11.12
C ASN A 285 -18.59 -10.59 10.27
N PRO A 286 -17.30 -10.56 10.66
CA PRO A 286 -16.25 -9.94 9.86
C PRO A 286 -16.14 -10.61 8.49
N LEU A 287 -16.21 -9.83 7.41
CA LEU A 287 -16.01 -10.30 6.03
C LEU A 287 -14.56 -10.73 5.79
N HIS A 288 -13.63 -10.18 6.59
CA HIS A 288 -12.21 -10.47 6.51
C HIS A 288 -11.61 -10.55 7.92
N ASP A 289 -11.21 -11.74 8.29
CA ASP A 289 -10.39 -12.01 9.48
C ASP A 289 -8.90 -11.99 9.15
#